data_43f4602779aec4e5beba05914c98a180
#
_entry.id   43f4602779aec4e5beba05914c98a180
#
_cell.length_a   1.000
_cell.length_b   1.000
_cell.length_c   1.000
_cell.angle_alpha   90.00
_cell.angle_beta   90.00
_cell.angle_gamma   90.00
#
_symmetry.space_group_name_H-M   'P 1'
#
loop_
_entity.id
_entity.type
_entity.pdbx_description
1 polymer ?
#
loop_
_entity_poly.entity_id
_entity_poly.type
_entity_poly.pdbx_seq_one_letter_code
_entity_poly.pdbx_strand_id
1 'polypeptide(L)'
;DCLAKGHIRMYWPFTKITKQYPKEELFCLVNQMRRAAASITANIAEGYAKISSKDKLRFYNISQGSLEETRNFIILSKDLGYITLQDKEQLGIQAAEISRLLNAYCIALLKNVSPPTT
;
A
#
# COMPACT_ATOMS: atom_id res chain seq x y z
N ASP A 1 0.22 -5.95 15.06
CA ASP A 1 -0.43 -6.93 14.22
C ASP A 1 0.23 -6.99 12.83
N CYS A 2 -0.24 -7.90 11.99
CA CYS A 2 0.39 -8.14 10.68
C CYS A 2 0.33 -6.94 9.75
N LEU A 3 -0.76 -6.17 9.79
CA LEU A 3 -0.90 -4.97 8.94
C LEU A 3 0.02 -3.85 9.41
N ALA A 4 0.16 -3.66 10.72
CA ALA A 4 1.06 -2.67 11.27
C ALA A 4 2.52 -2.98 10.91
N LYS A 5 2.90 -4.25 10.97
CA LYS A 5 4.24 -4.70 10.55
C LYS A 5 4.45 -4.49 9.06
N GLY A 6 3.44 -4.74 8.25
CA GLY A 6 3.47 -4.47 6.82
C GLY A 6 3.66 -2.99 6.51
N HIS A 7 3.02 -2.13 7.30
CA HIS A 7 3.18 -0.69 7.20
C HIS A 7 4.64 -0.27 7.39
N ILE A 8 5.27 -0.71 8.48
CA ILE A 8 6.66 -0.38 8.78
C ILE A 8 7.58 -0.88 7.66
N ARG A 9 7.33 -2.09 7.15
CA ARG A 9 8.13 -2.68 6.10
C ARG A 9 8.06 -1.94 4.76
N MET A 10 6.89 -1.36 4.43
CA MET A 10 6.72 -0.68 3.15
C MET A 10 7.11 0.79 3.23
N TYR A 11 6.61 1.51 4.23
CA TYR A 11 6.78 2.97 4.33
C TYR A 11 8.24 3.35 4.63
N TRP A 12 8.87 2.66 5.57
CA TRP A 12 10.22 2.99 6.01
C TRP A 12 11.27 2.81 4.89
N PRO A 13 11.37 1.65 4.21
CA PRO A 13 12.30 1.51 3.09
C PRO A 13 12.01 2.50 1.96
N PHE A 14 10.76 2.80 1.72
CA PHE A 14 10.34 3.73 0.68
C PHE A 14 10.85 5.14 0.94
N THR A 15 10.73 5.60 2.17
CA THR A 15 11.24 6.91 2.58
C THR A 15 12.75 6.99 2.41
N LYS A 16 13.47 5.93 2.76
CA LYS A 16 14.92 5.85 2.64
C LYS A 16 15.38 5.85 1.18
N ILE A 17 14.75 5.05 0.35
CA ILE A 17 15.08 4.92 -1.07
C ILE A 17 14.85 6.24 -1.81
N THR A 18 13.76 6.94 -1.54
CA THR A 18 13.45 8.18 -2.24
C THR A 18 14.42 9.31 -1.96
N LYS A 19 15.21 9.23 -0.92
CA LYS A 19 16.29 10.20 -0.65
C LYS A 19 17.38 10.20 -1.73
N GLN A 20 17.50 9.12 -2.48
CA GLN A 20 18.48 8.97 -3.56
C GLN A 20 17.99 9.52 -4.90
N TYR A 21 16.73 9.93 -4.98
CA TYR A 21 16.15 10.42 -6.22
C TYR A 21 16.69 11.81 -6.57
N PRO A 22 16.69 12.19 -7.87
CA PRO A 22 17.08 13.52 -8.27
C PRO A 22 16.25 14.58 -7.55
N LYS A 23 16.86 15.71 -7.22
CA LYS A 23 16.17 16.80 -6.51
C LYS A 23 14.96 17.33 -7.28
N GLU A 24 14.99 17.26 -8.61
CA GLU A 24 13.90 17.70 -9.47
C GLU A 24 12.63 16.89 -9.23
N GLU A 25 12.77 15.65 -8.72
CA GLU A 25 11.64 14.77 -8.46
C GLU A 25 11.02 14.94 -7.08
N LEU A 26 11.64 15.76 -6.22
CA LEU A 26 11.18 15.89 -4.83
C LEU A 26 9.72 16.30 -4.74
N PHE A 27 9.28 17.27 -5.54
CA PHE A 27 7.90 17.76 -5.53
C PHE A 27 7.00 17.08 -6.57
N CYS A 28 7.54 16.14 -7.31
CA CYS A 28 6.81 15.38 -8.32
C CYS A 28 6.71 13.92 -7.91
N LEU A 29 7.57 13.07 -8.46
CA LEU A 29 7.49 11.62 -8.25
C LEU A 29 7.65 11.23 -6.78
N VAL A 30 8.65 11.79 -6.09
CA VAL A 30 8.90 11.45 -4.68
C VAL A 30 7.69 11.80 -3.82
N ASN A 31 7.11 12.98 -4.01
CA ASN A 31 5.94 13.41 -3.26
C ASN A 31 4.76 12.47 -3.51
N GLN A 32 4.50 12.12 -4.77
CA GLN A 32 3.42 11.20 -5.14
C GLN A 32 3.61 9.82 -4.52
N MET A 33 4.84 9.30 -4.57
CA MET A 33 5.17 7.99 -4.00
C MET A 33 4.94 7.96 -2.49
N ARG A 34 5.41 8.99 -1.78
CA ARG A 34 5.25 9.09 -0.33
C ARG A 34 3.79 9.20 0.07
N ARG A 35 3.02 9.98 -0.70
CA ARG A 35 1.58 10.12 -0.44
C ARG A 35 0.84 8.83 -0.67
N ALA A 36 1.14 8.10 -1.75
CA ALA A 36 0.51 6.82 -2.03
C ALA A 36 0.82 5.81 -0.93
N ALA A 37 2.09 5.71 -0.51
CA ALA A 37 2.49 4.81 0.55
C ALA A 37 1.82 5.16 1.89
N ALA A 38 1.77 6.45 2.24
CA ALA A 38 1.10 6.89 3.46
C ALA A 38 -0.40 6.61 3.42
N SER A 39 -1.03 6.72 2.26
CA SER A 39 -2.44 6.43 2.08
C SER A 39 -2.79 4.96 2.35
N ILE A 40 -1.88 4.04 2.04
CA ILE A 40 -2.09 2.62 2.35
C ILE A 40 -2.38 2.45 3.84
N THR A 41 -1.52 2.98 4.68
CA THR A 41 -1.61 2.80 6.13
C THR A 41 -2.70 3.65 6.76
N ALA A 42 -2.89 4.86 6.27
CA ALA A 42 -3.94 5.73 6.77
C ALA A 42 -5.32 5.08 6.57
N ASN A 43 -5.56 4.47 5.41
CA ASN A 43 -6.84 3.83 5.13
C ASN A 43 -7.00 2.50 5.86
N ILE A 44 -5.92 1.79 6.14
CA ILE A 44 -5.97 0.60 7.01
C ILE A 44 -6.40 1.02 8.43
N ALA A 45 -5.79 2.07 8.96
CA ALA A 45 -6.12 2.58 10.30
C ALA A 45 -7.58 3.06 10.36
N GLU A 46 -8.02 3.81 9.36
CA GLU A 46 -9.42 4.26 9.28
C GLU A 46 -10.38 3.09 9.22
N GLY A 47 -10.09 2.09 8.39
CA GLY A 47 -10.95 0.91 8.27
C GLY A 47 -10.99 0.10 9.55
N TYR A 48 -9.87 -0.03 10.23
CA TYR A 48 -9.80 -0.74 11.51
C TYR A 48 -10.71 -0.09 12.55
N ALA A 49 -10.77 1.24 12.57
CA ALA A 49 -11.56 2.00 13.53
C ALA A 49 -13.06 1.97 13.25
N LYS A 50 -13.49 1.60 12.04
CA LYS A 50 -14.90 1.57 11.69
C LYS A 50 -15.62 0.39 12.37
N ILE A 51 -16.89 0.57 12.68
CA ILE A 51 -17.67 -0.46 13.39
C ILE A 51 -18.23 -1.49 12.42
N SER A 52 -18.83 -1.03 11.30
CA SER A 52 -19.47 -1.95 10.36
C SER A 52 -18.47 -2.57 9.40
N SER A 53 -18.71 -3.80 8.99
CA SER A 53 -17.91 -4.48 7.98
C SER A 53 -17.93 -3.77 6.65
N LYS A 54 -19.06 -3.19 6.30
CA LYS A 54 -19.21 -2.44 5.05
C LYS A 54 -18.29 -1.22 5.02
N ASP A 55 -18.23 -0.47 6.11
CA ASP A 55 -17.33 0.69 6.20
C ASP A 55 -15.87 0.26 6.23
N LYS A 56 -15.54 -0.82 6.92
CA LYS A 56 -14.18 -1.38 6.91
C LYS A 56 -13.75 -1.73 5.49
N LEU A 57 -14.62 -2.41 4.74
CA LEU A 57 -14.33 -2.79 3.36
C LEU A 57 -14.05 -1.58 2.48
N ARG A 58 -14.80 -0.51 2.66
CA ARG A 58 -14.61 0.72 1.87
C ARG A 58 -13.20 1.27 2.05
N PHE A 59 -12.74 1.38 3.29
CA PHE A 59 -11.40 1.92 3.57
C PHE A 59 -10.29 0.96 3.16
N TYR A 60 -10.47 -0.34 3.36
CA TYR A 60 -9.48 -1.33 2.91
C TYR A 60 -9.40 -1.37 1.39
N ASN A 61 -10.50 -1.17 0.68
CA ASN A 61 -10.50 -1.09 -0.77
C ASN A 61 -9.72 0.14 -1.28
N ILE A 62 -9.87 1.28 -0.60
CA ILE A 62 -9.07 2.48 -0.91
C ILE A 62 -7.58 2.18 -0.69
N SER A 63 -7.25 1.48 0.38
CA SER A 63 -5.87 1.08 0.68
C SER A 63 -5.30 0.17 -0.42
N GLN A 64 -6.10 -0.76 -0.94
CA GLN A 64 -5.69 -1.62 -2.06
C GLN A 64 -5.36 -0.79 -3.31
N GLY A 65 -6.18 0.23 -3.61
CA GLY A 65 -5.91 1.14 -4.71
C GLY A 65 -4.62 1.92 -4.53
N SER A 66 -4.37 2.41 -3.33
CA SER A 66 -3.13 3.13 -3.00
C SER A 66 -1.91 2.20 -3.13
N LEU A 67 -2.07 0.93 -2.80
CA LEU A 67 -1.00 -0.06 -2.94
C LEU A 67 -0.67 -0.30 -4.41
N GLU A 68 -1.67 -0.42 -5.26
CA GLU A 68 -1.44 -0.57 -6.71
C GLU A 68 -0.78 0.67 -7.30
N GLU A 69 -1.16 1.85 -6.86
CA GLU A 69 -0.51 3.09 -7.26
C GLU A 69 0.96 3.09 -6.84
N THR A 70 1.25 2.65 -5.61
CA THR A 70 2.62 2.52 -5.11
C THR A 70 3.43 1.55 -5.97
N ARG A 71 2.86 0.42 -6.34
CA ARG A 71 3.50 -0.55 -7.23
C ARG A 71 3.84 0.06 -8.58
N ASN A 72 2.92 0.84 -9.13
CA ASN A 72 3.16 1.52 -10.41
C ASN A 72 4.33 2.50 -10.30
N PHE A 73 4.42 3.26 -9.22
CA PHE A 73 5.53 4.17 -9.01
C PHE A 73 6.87 3.45 -8.84
N ILE A 74 6.88 2.27 -8.22
CA ILE A 74 8.08 1.45 -8.10
C ILE A 74 8.58 1.02 -9.49
N ILE A 75 7.69 0.56 -10.34
CA ILE A 75 8.01 0.18 -11.72
C ILE A 75 8.55 1.37 -12.49
N LEU A 76 7.87 2.51 -12.40
CA LEU A 76 8.29 3.73 -13.07
C LEU A 76 9.68 4.18 -12.60
N SER A 77 9.93 4.11 -11.30
CA SER A 77 11.22 4.50 -10.72
C SER A 77 12.37 3.65 -11.26
N LYS A 78 12.12 2.34 -11.41
CA LYS A 78 13.10 1.43 -12.03
C LYS A 78 13.34 1.80 -13.49
N ASP A 79 12.28 2.05 -14.24
CA ASP A 79 12.39 2.38 -15.66
C ASP A 79 13.12 3.71 -15.88
N LEU A 80 12.97 4.66 -14.97
CA LEU A 80 13.69 5.93 -15.00
C LEU A 80 15.12 5.83 -14.49
N GLY A 81 15.52 4.69 -13.98
CA GLY A 81 16.88 4.47 -13.48
C GLY A 81 17.15 5.02 -12.09
N TYR A 82 16.11 5.35 -11.32
CA TYR A 82 16.26 5.91 -9.97
C TYR A 82 16.49 4.83 -8.91
N ILE A 83 16.08 3.61 -9.18
CA ILE A 83 16.30 2.45 -8.31
C ILE A 83 16.81 1.29 -9.15
N THR A 84 17.44 0.32 -8.48
CA THR A 84 17.96 -0.87 -9.13
C THR A 84 16.88 -1.91 -9.35
N LEU A 85 17.14 -2.91 -10.17
CA LEU A 85 16.27 -4.06 -10.33
C LEU A 85 16.07 -4.78 -8.98
N GLN A 86 17.15 -4.89 -8.19
CA GLN A 86 17.07 -5.51 -6.87
C GLN A 86 16.15 -4.74 -5.94
N ASP A 87 16.24 -3.41 -5.92
CA ASP A 87 15.33 -2.55 -5.14
C ASP A 87 13.86 -2.77 -5.55
N LYS A 88 13.61 -2.81 -6.86
CA LYS A 88 12.27 -3.05 -7.40
C LYS A 88 11.72 -4.40 -6.93
N GLU A 89 12.54 -5.44 -6.99
CA GLU A 89 12.12 -6.78 -6.58
C GLU A 89 11.80 -6.84 -5.08
N GLN A 90 12.65 -6.25 -4.25
CA GLN A 90 12.42 -6.23 -2.80
C GLN A 90 11.16 -5.47 -2.42
N LEU A 91 10.97 -4.29 -3.00
CA LEU A 91 9.76 -3.49 -2.75
C LEU A 91 8.52 -4.20 -3.29
N GLY A 92 8.64 -4.87 -4.43
CA GLY A 92 7.55 -5.65 -5.01
C GLY A 92 7.12 -6.81 -4.13
N ILE A 93 8.07 -7.51 -3.51
CA ILE A 93 7.78 -8.60 -2.58
C ILE A 93 7.01 -8.06 -1.37
N GLN A 94 7.45 -6.94 -0.81
CA GLN A 94 6.76 -6.30 0.33
C GLN A 94 5.36 -5.85 -0.04
N ALA A 95 5.18 -5.28 -1.22
CA ALA A 95 3.88 -4.86 -1.72
C ALA A 95 2.94 -6.05 -1.90
N ALA A 96 3.46 -7.16 -2.44
CA ALA A 96 2.68 -8.39 -2.63
C ALA A 96 2.23 -8.97 -1.29
N GLU A 97 3.07 -8.91 -0.26
CA GLU A 97 2.72 -9.38 1.08
C GLU A 97 1.57 -8.56 1.67
N ILE A 98 1.64 -7.24 1.56
CA ILE A 98 0.58 -6.35 2.05
C ILE A 98 -0.72 -6.60 1.27
N SER A 99 -0.63 -6.76 -0.05
CA SER A 99 -1.77 -7.05 -0.91
C SER A 99 -2.49 -8.32 -0.46
N ARG A 100 -1.72 -9.37 -0.19
CA ARG A 100 -2.27 -10.66 0.26
C ARG A 100 -3.00 -10.52 1.59
N LEU A 101 -2.42 -9.78 2.54
CA LEU A 101 -3.04 -9.54 3.84
C LEU A 101 -4.33 -8.73 3.71
N LEU A 102 -4.31 -7.66 2.93
CA LEU A 102 -5.51 -6.85 2.69
C LEU A 102 -6.61 -7.65 2.01
N ASN A 103 -6.26 -8.47 1.02
CA ASN A 103 -7.23 -9.32 0.34
C ASN A 103 -7.86 -10.32 1.31
N ALA A 104 -7.07 -10.92 2.19
CA ALA A 104 -7.57 -11.86 3.20
C ALA A 104 -8.56 -11.17 4.14
N TYR A 105 -8.25 -9.96 4.60
CA TYR A 105 -9.17 -9.19 5.44
C TYR A 105 -10.46 -8.85 4.72
N CYS A 106 -10.38 -8.42 3.46
CA CYS A 106 -11.55 -8.09 2.67
C CYS A 106 -12.44 -9.31 2.43
N ILE A 107 -11.86 -10.46 2.13
CA ILE A 107 -12.61 -11.70 1.94
C ILE A 107 -13.34 -12.09 3.22
N ALA A 108 -12.66 -12.01 4.36
CA ALA A 108 -13.28 -12.31 5.66
C ALA A 108 -14.46 -11.39 5.94
N LEU A 109 -14.31 -10.09 5.66
CA LEU A 109 -15.37 -9.11 5.87
C LEU A 109 -16.54 -9.32 4.89
N LEU A 110 -16.29 -9.72 3.66
CA LEU A 110 -17.33 -10.01 2.69
C LEU A 110 -18.22 -11.16 3.15
N LYS A 111 -17.65 -12.16 3.80
CA LYS A 111 -18.42 -13.27 4.38
C LYS A 111 -19.35 -12.79 5.49
N ASN A 112 -18.94 -11.75 6.24
CA ASN A 112 -19.75 -11.18 7.32
C ASN A 112 -20.80 -10.20 6.81
N VAL A 113 -20.55 -9.54 5.68
CA VAL A 113 -21.46 -8.53 5.10
C VAL A 113 -22.52 -9.17 4.24
N SER A 114 -22.20 -10.25 3.53
CA SER A 114 -23.14 -10.91 2.66
C SER A 114 -24.28 -11.52 3.45
N PRO A 115 -25.55 -11.16 3.16
CA PRO A 115 -26.68 -11.80 3.82
C PRO A 115 -26.69 -13.29 3.49
N PRO A 116 -27.15 -14.13 4.43
CA PRO A 116 -27.28 -15.54 4.13
C PRO A 116 -28.26 -15.74 2.98
N THR A 117 -27.84 -16.45 1.96
CA THR A 117 -28.72 -16.82 0.87
C THR A 117 -29.70 -17.89 1.36
N THR A 118 -30.93 -17.56 1.27
CA THR A 118 -31.98 -18.53 1.59
C THR A 118 -32.18 -19.49 0.45
#